data_2f9569661ac45a797e63e9d89741129e
#
_entry.id   2f9569661ac45a797e63e9d89741129e
#
_cell.length_a   1.000
_cell.length_b   1.000
_cell.length_c   1.000
_cell.angle_alpha   90.00
_cell.angle_beta   90.00
_cell.angle_gamma   90.00
#
_symmetry.space_group_name_H-M   'P 1'
#
loop_
_entity.id
_entity.type
_entity.pdbx_description
1 polymer ?
#
loop_
_entity_poly.entity_id
_entity_poly.type
_entity_poly.pdbx_seq_one_letter_code
_entity_poly.pdbx_strand_id
1 'polypeptide(L)'
;MTEQKESFWSRKFTDMKRLLNRTWFKVTVGVFGFYLICCVFYWYAEFDGPKGTPFYNVLLWNTATLFGQDYADHYPESIAGRIYGIMLLLVSMFGISAVTGYISSALIERRANSIRGLRKLQSLRNHIIICGWKNNLKALLLDIKRKNKDIRMSDLVLINNMDEESIRFFLADDDLKGVQYVHGDFSEEFTLEKANAMYASKALILGEDQDGLSPELVDSRVFAATLMLRSMNPKMHICAQIQTKKYKHYLEINKCDEVIYSEEYTRYILSTATLYNGMAKVLSSLFDNGDGISVQILDLDQKWLGKTFSEVSSYYKEHGHIMVLGVLENMGAEYELKHSVLADAQKSTDYTQIVQNLKNVKNMERNAPVLNPPDDYILKKHMGLVVLGDEL
;
A
#
# COMPACT_ATOMS: atom_id res chain seq x y z
N MET A 1 28.94 23.59 5.94
CA MET A 1 29.36 22.36 5.23
C MET A 1 30.03 21.31 6.13
N THR A 2 30.56 21.68 7.28
CA THR A 2 31.22 20.81 8.27
C THR A 2 30.27 20.06 9.19
N GLU A 3 29.15 20.64 9.62
CA GLU A 3 28.19 20.00 10.53
C GLU A 3 27.38 18.84 9.90
N GLN A 4 27.12 18.87 8.59
CA GLN A 4 26.42 17.77 7.90
C GLN A 4 27.30 16.51 7.74
N LYS A 5 28.62 16.66 7.67
CA LYS A 5 29.58 15.54 7.60
C LYS A 5 29.70 14.80 8.94
N GLU A 6 29.69 15.51 10.05
CA GLU A 6 29.76 14.90 11.39
C GLU A 6 28.50 14.10 11.73
N SER A 7 27.31 14.56 11.32
CA SER A 7 26.05 13.83 11.48
C SER A 7 25.99 12.53 10.66
N PHE A 8 26.58 12.50 9.46
CA PHE A 8 26.62 11.32 8.59
C PHE A 8 27.52 10.21 9.17
N TRP A 9 28.70 10.57 9.67
CA TRP A 9 29.63 9.62 10.27
C TRP A 9 29.14 9.08 11.62
N SER A 10 28.48 9.90 12.43
CA SER A 10 27.92 9.47 13.72
C SER A 10 26.76 8.47 13.54
N ARG A 11 25.91 8.66 12.52
CA ARG A 11 24.86 7.70 12.14
C ARG A 11 25.43 6.38 11.63
N LYS A 12 26.44 6.41 10.75
CA LYS A 12 27.15 5.19 10.31
C LYS A 12 27.80 4.44 11.46
N PHE A 13 28.36 5.15 12.44
CA PHE A 13 28.98 4.54 13.62
C PHE A 13 27.94 3.88 14.55
N THR A 14 26.77 4.49 14.67
CA THR A 14 25.66 3.92 15.48
C THR A 14 25.04 2.71 14.80
N ASP A 15 24.88 2.72 13.48
CA ASP A 15 24.39 1.59 12.71
C ASP A 15 25.40 0.45 12.68
N MET A 16 26.69 0.73 12.61
CA MET A 16 27.77 -0.24 12.70
C MET A 16 27.83 -0.88 14.10
N LYS A 17 27.64 -0.10 15.18
CA LYS A 17 27.51 -0.66 16.55
C LYS A 17 26.28 -1.55 16.73
N ARG A 18 25.17 -1.21 16.09
CA ARG A 18 23.96 -2.05 16.07
C ARG A 18 24.16 -3.35 15.30
N LEU A 19 24.89 -3.32 14.17
CA LEU A 19 25.30 -4.50 13.40
C LEU A 19 26.24 -5.40 14.21
N LEU A 20 27.27 -4.82 14.83
CA LEU A 20 28.22 -5.54 15.68
C LEU A 20 27.57 -6.21 16.91
N ASN A 21 26.47 -5.65 17.38
CA ASN A 21 25.77 -6.17 18.56
C ASN A 21 24.70 -7.25 18.24
N ARG A 22 24.42 -7.51 16.97
CA ARG A 22 23.54 -8.62 16.56
C ARG A 22 24.21 -9.96 16.82
N THR A 23 23.52 -10.84 17.52
CA THR A 23 23.99 -12.20 17.88
C THR A 23 24.50 -12.95 16.66
N TRP A 24 23.84 -12.78 15.52
CA TRP A 24 24.21 -13.34 14.24
C TRP A 24 25.60 -12.89 13.77
N PHE A 25 25.91 -11.60 13.88
CA PHE A 25 27.21 -11.04 13.48
C PHE A 25 28.34 -11.59 14.34
N LYS A 26 28.12 -11.71 15.65
CA LYS A 26 29.09 -12.31 16.60
C LYS A 26 29.39 -13.76 16.27
N VAL A 27 28.34 -14.53 15.92
CA VAL A 27 28.49 -15.94 15.51
C VAL A 27 29.29 -16.03 14.21
N THR A 28 28.98 -15.21 13.19
CA THR A 28 29.69 -15.20 11.90
C THR A 28 31.18 -14.85 12.09
N VAL A 29 31.48 -13.82 12.88
CA VAL A 29 32.86 -13.42 13.17
C VAL A 29 33.58 -14.50 13.97
N GLY A 30 32.90 -15.13 14.93
CA GLY A 30 33.45 -16.25 15.70
C GLY A 30 33.79 -17.46 14.82
N VAL A 31 32.90 -17.87 13.93
CA VAL A 31 33.13 -18.97 12.98
C VAL A 31 34.28 -18.65 12.02
N PHE A 32 34.31 -17.42 11.50
CA PHE A 32 35.39 -16.99 10.60
C PHE A 32 36.75 -16.90 11.33
N GLY A 33 36.77 -16.40 12.57
CA GLY A 33 37.97 -16.37 13.41
C GLY A 33 38.48 -17.78 13.73
N PHE A 34 37.58 -18.69 14.08
CA PHE A 34 37.92 -20.10 14.29
C PHE A 34 38.49 -20.75 13.04
N TYR A 35 37.89 -20.50 11.88
CA TYR A 35 38.42 -20.97 10.62
C TYR A 35 39.86 -20.49 10.34
N LEU A 36 40.13 -19.20 10.56
CA LEU A 36 41.50 -18.66 10.40
C LEU A 36 42.50 -19.29 11.37
N ILE A 37 42.09 -19.54 12.61
CA ILE A 37 42.93 -20.25 13.61
C ILE A 37 43.26 -21.65 13.12
N CYS A 38 42.29 -22.39 12.59
CA CYS A 38 42.50 -23.72 12.00
C CYS A 38 43.46 -23.67 10.80
N CYS A 39 43.34 -22.67 9.92
CA CYS A 39 44.26 -22.47 8.80
C CYS A 39 45.70 -22.19 9.28
N VAL A 40 45.88 -21.36 10.30
CA VAL A 40 47.20 -21.07 10.88
C VAL A 40 47.78 -22.32 11.53
N PHE A 41 46.97 -23.06 12.29
CA PHE A 41 47.41 -24.32 12.93
C PHE A 41 47.88 -25.32 11.85
N TYR A 42 47.11 -25.52 10.79
CA TYR A 42 47.46 -26.41 9.68
C TYR A 42 48.74 -25.95 8.97
N TRP A 43 48.95 -24.65 8.77
CA TRP A 43 50.15 -24.08 8.17
C TRP A 43 51.41 -24.38 8.94
N TYR A 44 51.36 -24.29 10.27
CA TYR A 44 52.51 -24.64 11.11
C TYR A 44 52.71 -26.15 11.24
N ALA A 45 51.66 -26.94 11.25
CA ALA A 45 51.72 -28.39 11.44
C ALA A 45 52.20 -29.15 10.20
N GLU A 46 51.89 -28.65 9.00
CA GLU A 46 52.14 -29.35 7.74
C GLU A 46 53.29 -28.74 6.91
N PHE A 47 53.43 -27.42 6.95
CA PHE A 47 54.33 -26.66 6.05
C PHE A 47 55.44 -25.90 6.78
N ASP A 48 55.80 -26.19 8.01
CA ASP A 48 56.76 -25.48 8.81
C ASP A 48 56.59 -23.95 8.88
N GLY A 49 55.38 -23.48 8.71
CA GLY A 49 55.02 -22.07 8.81
C GLY A 49 55.70 -21.19 7.76
N PRO A 50 56.28 -20.04 8.17
CA PRO A 50 56.86 -19.04 7.24
C PRO A 50 58.10 -19.51 6.46
N LYS A 51 58.69 -20.63 6.84
CA LYS A 51 59.87 -21.19 6.15
C LYS A 51 59.54 -22.11 5.00
N GLY A 52 58.29 -22.52 4.93
CA GLY A 52 57.76 -23.44 3.90
C GLY A 52 56.84 -22.73 2.89
N THR A 53 55.68 -23.30 2.69
CA THR A 53 54.69 -22.80 1.70
C THR A 53 54.06 -21.47 2.16
N PRO A 54 53.87 -20.49 1.29
CA PRO A 54 53.21 -19.23 1.64
C PRO A 54 51.78 -19.47 2.17
N PHE A 55 51.40 -18.70 3.21
CA PHE A 55 50.11 -18.84 3.91
C PHE A 55 48.89 -18.72 2.98
N TYR A 56 48.96 -17.91 1.92
CA TYR A 56 47.84 -17.77 0.98
C TYR A 56 47.52 -19.10 0.23
N ASN A 57 48.52 -19.97 -0.04
CA ASN A 57 48.30 -21.27 -0.64
C ASN A 57 47.57 -22.23 0.30
N VAL A 58 47.94 -22.18 1.58
CA VAL A 58 47.26 -22.94 2.63
C VAL A 58 45.83 -22.47 2.82
N LEU A 59 45.60 -21.15 2.80
CA LEU A 59 44.27 -20.57 2.87
C LEU A 59 43.42 -20.99 1.66
N LEU A 60 44.01 -20.96 0.44
CA LEU A 60 43.34 -21.34 -0.79
C LEU A 60 42.97 -22.83 -0.75
N TRP A 61 43.87 -23.72 -0.34
CA TRP A 61 43.61 -25.14 -0.20
C TRP A 61 42.50 -25.43 0.81
N ASN A 62 42.57 -24.83 1.98
CA ASN A 62 41.52 -25.00 3.00
C ASN A 62 40.15 -24.49 2.52
N THR A 63 40.15 -23.35 1.82
CA THR A 63 38.91 -22.79 1.26
C THR A 63 38.35 -23.71 0.14
N ALA A 64 39.20 -24.17 -0.79
CA ALA A 64 38.77 -25.08 -1.86
C ALA A 64 38.21 -26.39 -1.30
N THR A 65 38.91 -27.01 -0.33
CA THR A 65 38.46 -28.21 0.35
C THR A 65 37.12 -27.98 1.10
N LEU A 66 36.95 -26.82 1.74
CA LEU A 66 35.70 -26.45 2.42
C LEU A 66 34.52 -26.35 1.44
N PHE A 67 34.74 -25.97 0.18
CA PHE A 67 33.73 -25.97 -0.89
C PHE A 67 33.64 -27.27 -1.65
N GLY A 68 34.36 -28.33 -1.21
CA GLY A 68 34.36 -29.64 -1.86
C GLY A 68 35.10 -29.67 -3.23
N GLN A 69 35.96 -28.67 -3.45
CA GLN A 69 36.80 -28.61 -4.66
C GLN A 69 38.18 -29.22 -4.37
N ASP A 70 38.69 -29.99 -5.28
CA ASP A 70 40.01 -30.58 -5.15
C ASP A 70 41.07 -29.62 -5.72
N TYR A 71 42.02 -29.18 -4.89
CA TYR A 71 43.13 -28.32 -5.28
C TYR A 71 44.41 -29.13 -5.24
N ALA A 72 44.78 -29.68 -6.39
CA ALA A 72 45.75 -30.77 -6.57
C ALA A 72 47.21 -30.48 -6.15
N ASP A 73 47.57 -29.24 -5.91
CA ASP A 73 49.00 -28.88 -5.76
C ASP A 73 49.54 -28.96 -4.33
N HIS A 74 48.70 -29.17 -3.31
CA HIS A 74 49.12 -29.10 -1.91
C HIS A 74 48.39 -30.12 -1.02
N TYR A 75 48.65 -31.40 -1.25
CA TYR A 75 48.09 -32.46 -0.39
C TYR A 75 48.82 -32.57 0.96
N PRO A 76 48.11 -32.88 2.04
CA PRO A 76 48.75 -33.16 3.33
C PRO A 76 49.57 -34.45 3.26
N GLU A 77 50.83 -34.37 3.62
CA GLU A 77 51.76 -35.52 3.63
C GLU A 77 51.81 -36.16 5.01
N SER A 78 51.70 -35.38 6.07
CA SER A 78 51.73 -35.85 7.44
C SER A 78 50.43 -36.57 7.83
N ILE A 79 50.52 -37.50 8.81
CA ILE A 79 49.35 -38.19 9.37
C ILE A 79 48.37 -37.17 10.00
N ALA A 80 48.90 -36.16 10.70
CA ALA A 80 48.10 -35.11 11.31
C ALA A 80 47.35 -34.25 10.24
N GLY A 81 48.03 -33.89 9.17
CA GLY A 81 47.43 -33.16 8.04
C GLY A 81 46.32 -33.97 7.31
N ARG A 82 46.53 -35.28 7.13
CA ARG A 82 45.50 -36.17 6.56
C ARG A 82 44.25 -36.29 7.43
N ILE A 83 44.40 -36.41 8.75
CA ILE A 83 43.29 -36.42 9.70
C ILE A 83 42.56 -35.10 9.68
N TYR A 84 43.31 -33.97 9.66
CA TYR A 84 42.70 -32.61 9.52
C TYR A 84 41.93 -32.49 8.24
N GLY A 85 42.46 -32.94 7.10
CA GLY A 85 41.76 -32.90 5.80
C GLY A 85 40.43 -33.67 5.82
N ILE A 86 40.42 -34.88 6.38
CA ILE A 86 39.18 -35.68 6.55
C ILE A 86 38.16 -34.94 7.39
N MET A 87 38.61 -34.38 8.51
CA MET A 87 37.71 -33.59 9.39
C MET A 87 37.15 -32.35 8.69
N LEU A 88 37.99 -31.67 7.91
CA LEU A 88 37.56 -30.50 7.11
C LEU A 88 36.52 -30.89 6.07
N LEU A 89 36.70 -32.05 5.38
CA LEU A 89 35.72 -32.55 4.41
C LEU A 89 34.38 -32.92 5.07
N LEU A 90 34.39 -33.53 6.25
CA LEU A 90 33.17 -33.82 7.00
C LEU A 90 32.45 -32.53 7.41
N VAL A 91 33.20 -31.56 7.96
CA VAL A 91 32.65 -30.25 8.33
C VAL A 91 32.07 -29.52 7.10
N SER A 92 32.73 -29.61 5.95
CA SER A 92 32.27 -29.07 4.68
C SER A 92 30.91 -29.66 4.27
N MET A 93 30.81 -30.97 4.24
CA MET A 93 29.61 -31.69 3.81
C MET A 93 28.38 -31.34 4.67
N PHE A 94 28.54 -31.36 5.99
CA PHE A 94 27.48 -31.02 6.91
C PHE A 94 27.21 -29.49 6.96
N GLY A 95 28.27 -28.68 6.92
CA GLY A 95 28.17 -27.22 7.00
C GLY A 95 27.43 -26.61 5.80
N ILE A 96 27.80 -26.99 4.57
CA ILE A 96 27.12 -26.50 3.36
C ILE A 96 25.67 -26.94 3.35
N SER A 97 25.39 -28.21 3.70
CA SER A 97 24.01 -28.72 3.76
C SER A 97 23.17 -27.98 4.81
N ALA A 98 23.72 -27.69 5.98
CA ALA A 98 23.02 -26.93 7.02
C ALA A 98 22.74 -25.49 6.59
N VAL A 99 23.71 -24.81 5.98
CA VAL A 99 23.54 -23.44 5.47
C VAL A 99 22.49 -23.38 4.37
N THR A 100 22.54 -24.32 3.41
CA THR A 100 21.56 -24.40 2.32
C THR A 100 20.16 -24.67 2.86
N GLY A 101 20.04 -25.62 3.80
CA GLY A 101 18.76 -25.91 4.46
C GLY A 101 18.20 -24.70 5.23
N TYR A 102 19.05 -23.99 5.96
CA TYR A 102 18.64 -22.78 6.66
C TYR A 102 18.16 -21.66 5.73
N ILE A 103 18.91 -21.39 4.65
CA ILE A 103 18.53 -20.38 3.64
C ILE A 103 17.20 -20.77 2.99
N SER A 104 17.06 -22.03 2.57
CA SER A 104 15.82 -22.53 1.96
C SER A 104 14.64 -22.40 2.93
N SER A 105 14.80 -22.82 4.17
CA SER A 105 13.76 -22.69 5.20
C SER A 105 13.37 -21.23 5.44
N ALA A 106 14.35 -20.33 5.58
CA ALA A 106 14.09 -18.91 5.78
C ALA A 106 13.38 -18.24 4.59
N LEU A 107 13.68 -18.67 3.35
CA LEU A 107 12.98 -18.19 2.16
C LEU A 107 11.54 -18.70 2.09
N ILE A 108 11.33 -19.98 2.40
CA ILE A 108 10.00 -20.59 2.46
C ILE A 108 9.15 -19.92 3.54
N GLU A 109 9.71 -19.72 4.74
CA GLU A 109 9.01 -19.06 5.84
C GLU A 109 8.63 -17.60 5.50
N ARG A 110 9.54 -16.84 4.90
CA ARG A 110 9.24 -15.47 4.43
C ARG A 110 8.12 -15.45 3.43
N ARG A 111 8.11 -16.39 2.48
CA ARG A 111 7.05 -16.51 1.48
C ARG A 111 5.72 -16.92 2.12
N ALA A 112 5.73 -17.89 3.01
CA ALA A 112 4.55 -18.33 3.76
C ALA A 112 3.97 -17.20 4.62
N ASN A 113 4.78 -16.46 5.37
CA ASN A 113 4.36 -15.33 6.18
C ASN A 113 3.79 -14.16 5.33
N SER A 114 4.28 -13.98 4.10
CA SER A 114 3.71 -12.99 3.17
C SER A 114 2.32 -13.40 2.70
N ILE A 115 2.12 -14.68 2.35
CA ILE A 115 0.82 -15.23 1.93
C ILE A 115 -0.17 -15.23 3.10
N ARG A 116 0.29 -15.55 4.30
CA ARG A 116 -0.53 -15.51 5.53
C ARG A 116 -0.89 -14.11 6.00
N GLY A 117 -0.40 -13.05 5.36
CA GLY A 117 -0.68 -11.67 5.74
C GLY A 117 -0.11 -11.26 7.10
N LEU A 118 0.90 -11.96 7.59
CA LEU A 118 1.52 -11.67 8.89
C LEU A 118 2.62 -10.61 8.81
N ARG A 119 3.00 -10.20 7.61
CA ARG A 119 4.08 -9.25 7.37
C ARG A 119 3.61 -7.81 7.56
N LYS A 120 4.40 -6.98 8.25
CA LYS A 120 4.20 -5.53 8.29
C LYS A 120 4.66 -4.87 6.97
N LEU A 121 3.79 -4.06 6.37
CA LEU A 121 4.04 -3.41 5.07
C LEU A 121 4.66 -2.01 5.23
N GLN A 122 5.72 -1.90 6.02
CA GLN A 122 6.33 -0.60 6.42
C GLN A 122 6.89 0.25 5.26
N SER A 123 7.14 -0.34 4.10
CA SER A 123 7.71 0.36 2.94
C SER A 123 6.66 0.94 1.99
N LEU A 124 5.38 0.54 2.11
CA LEU A 124 4.31 1.01 1.24
C LEU A 124 3.90 2.44 1.60
N ARG A 125 3.72 3.25 0.56
CA ARG A 125 3.22 4.62 0.67
C ARG A 125 2.29 4.92 -0.49
N ASN A 126 1.34 5.81 -0.30
CA ASN A 126 0.35 6.20 -1.33
C ASN A 126 -0.50 5.04 -1.85
N HIS A 127 -0.58 3.95 -1.09
CA HIS A 127 -1.32 2.75 -1.45
C HIS A 127 -2.80 2.88 -1.08
N ILE A 128 -3.61 1.96 -1.58
CA ILE A 128 -5.04 1.86 -1.31
C ILE A 128 -5.27 0.67 -0.39
N ILE A 129 -5.95 0.91 0.73
CA ILE A 129 -6.36 -0.14 1.66
C ILE A 129 -7.78 -0.55 1.34
N ILE A 130 -8.04 -1.87 1.25
CA ILE A 130 -9.36 -2.44 1.04
C ILE A 130 -9.64 -3.36 2.23
N CYS A 131 -10.58 -2.94 3.08
CA CYS A 131 -10.99 -3.65 4.27
C CYS A 131 -12.24 -4.49 4.01
N GLY A 132 -12.22 -5.73 4.46
CA GLY A 132 -13.35 -6.63 4.37
C GLY A 132 -13.31 -7.59 3.17
N TRP A 133 -14.41 -8.32 2.98
CA TRP A 133 -14.56 -9.35 1.95
C TRP A 133 -15.94 -9.30 1.30
N LYS A 134 -15.96 -9.48 -0.02
CA LYS A 134 -17.18 -9.65 -0.81
C LYS A 134 -16.98 -10.70 -1.90
N ASN A 135 -18.07 -11.38 -2.29
CA ASN A 135 -18.02 -12.42 -3.30
C ASN A 135 -17.49 -11.95 -4.67
N ASN A 136 -17.70 -10.68 -5.01
CA ASN A 136 -17.21 -10.07 -6.26
C ASN A 136 -15.93 -9.22 -6.09
N LEU A 137 -15.15 -9.47 -5.04
CA LEU A 137 -13.97 -8.67 -4.71
C LEU A 137 -12.93 -8.65 -5.84
N LYS A 138 -12.73 -9.78 -6.56
CA LYS A 138 -11.82 -9.80 -7.73
C LYS A 138 -12.23 -8.78 -8.78
N ALA A 139 -13.50 -8.75 -9.16
CA ALA A 139 -14.00 -7.78 -10.14
C ALA A 139 -13.79 -6.35 -9.66
N LEU A 140 -14.06 -6.06 -8.38
CA LEU A 140 -13.86 -4.75 -7.79
C LEU A 140 -12.38 -4.30 -7.85
N LEU A 141 -11.43 -5.19 -7.53
CA LEU A 141 -10.00 -4.88 -7.59
C LEU A 141 -9.55 -4.58 -9.02
N LEU A 142 -10.04 -5.37 -9.99
CA LEU A 142 -9.77 -5.16 -11.41
C LEU A 142 -10.38 -3.84 -11.93
N ASP A 143 -11.58 -3.50 -11.49
CA ASP A 143 -12.22 -2.23 -11.84
C ASP A 143 -11.46 -1.02 -11.28
N ILE A 144 -11.00 -1.10 -10.03
CA ILE A 144 -10.13 -0.06 -9.43
C ILE A 144 -8.86 0.12 -10.27
N LYS A 145 -8.23 -0.99 -10.68
CA LYS A 145 -7.03 -0.97 -11.51
C LYS A 145 -7.30 -0.41 -12.90
N ARG A 146 -8.42 -0.80 -13.54
CA ARG A 146 -8.81 -0.34 -14.87
C ARG A 146 -9.08 1.17 -14.89
N LYS A 147 -9.79 1.68 -13.89
CA LYS A 147 -10.14 3.11 -13.75
C LYS A 147 -8.97 4.02 -13.37
N ASN A 148 -7.86 3.44 -12.94
CA ASN A 148 -6.66 4.21 -12.60
C ASN A 148 -5.40 3.48 -13.08
N LYS A 149 -4.88 3.92 -14.22
CA LYS A 149 -3.70 3.32 -14.89
C LYS A 149 -2.41 3.45 -14.06
N ASP A 150 -2.32 4.46 -13.21
CA ASP A 150 -1.14 4.72 -12.38
C ASP A 150 -1.03 3.76 -11.18
N ILE A 151 -2.15 3.14 -10.77
CA ILE A 151 -2.19 2.19 -9.66
C ILE A 151 -1.67 0.84 -10.13
N ARG A 152 -0.67 0.29 -9.44
CA ARG A 152 -0.21 -1.09 -9.64
C ARG A 152 -0.94 -2.02 -8.69
N MET A 153 -1.08 -3.31 -9.04
CA MET A 153 -1.63 -4.30 -8.13
C MET A 153 -0.87 -4.38 -6.79
N SER A 154 0.44 -4.08 -6.80
CA SER A 154 1.26 -4.01 -5.59
C SER A 154 0.91 -2.84 -4.66
N ASP A 155 0.16 -1.87 -5.13
CA ASP A 155 -0.27 -0.70 -4.36
C ASP A 155 -1.66 -0.94 -3.72
N LEU A 156 -2.29 -2.10 -3.98
CA LEU A 156 -3.52 -2.54 -3.34
C LEU A 156 -3.21 -3.44 -2.14
N VAL A 157 -3.76 -3.08 -0.98
CA VAL A 157 -3.60 -3.82 0.28
C VAL A 157 -4.96 -4.31 0.74
N LEU A 158 -5.15 -5.62 0.75
CA LEU A 158 -6.37 -6.26 1.23
C LEU A 158 -6.24 -6.63 2.70
N ILE A 159 -7.22 -6.27 3.52
CA ILE A 159 -7.30 -6.59 4.94
C ILE A 159 -8.60 -7.33 5.22
N ASN A 160 -8.52 -8.55 5.67
CA ASN A 160 -9.67 -9.32 6.16
C ASN A 160 -9.23 -10.47 7.07
N ASN A 161 -10.20 -11.18 7.62
CA ASN A 161 -9.99 -12.31 8.52
C ASN A 161 -10.41 -13.64 7.87
N MET A 162 -10.25 -13.77 6.55
CA MET A 162 -10.54 -15.01 5.82
C MET A 162 -9.53 -16.10 6.20
N ASP A 163 -9.96 -17.36 6.07
CA ASP A 163 -9.09 -18.50 6.27
C ASP A 163 -7.93 -18.55 5.27
N GLU A 164 -6.82 -19.16 5.68
CA GLU A 164 -5.58 -19.19 4.90
C GLU A 164 -5.77 -19.86 3.52
N GLU A 165 -6.61 -20.87 3.44
CA GLU A 165 -6.83 -21.62 2.21
C GLU A 165 -7.59 -20.78 1.17
N SER A 166 -8.68 -20.15 1.58
CA SER A 166 -9.50 -19.28 0.71
C SER A 166 -8.70 -18.09 0.20
N ILE A 167 -7.95 -17.42 1.07
CA ILE A 167 -7.15 -16.27 0.65
C ILE A 167 -5.98 -16.67 -0.27
N ARG A 168 -5.35 -17.82 -0.02
CA ARG A 168 -4.29 -18.35 -0.88
C ARG A 168 -4.83 -18.68 -2.27
N PHE A 169 -6.01 -19.29 -2.36
CA PHE A 169 -6.67 -19.57 -3.64
C PHE A 169 -7.00 -18.27 -4.38
N PHE A 170 -7.55 -17.29 -3.67
CA PHE A 170 -7.88 -15.98 -4.25
C PHE A 170 -6.64 -15.25 -4.80
N LEU A 171 -5.56 -15.18 -4.04
CA LEU A 171 -4.31 -14.49 -4.45
C LEU A 171 -3.45 -15.30 -5.44
N ALA A 172 -3.79 -16.57 -5.70
CA ALA A 172 -3.12 -17.38 -6.72
C ALA A 172 -3.53 -17.01 -8.15
N ASP A 173 -4.61 -16.22 -8.31
CA ASP A 173 -5.06 -15.73 -9.61
C ASP A 173 -4.04 -14.79 -10.23
N ASP A 174 -3.69 -15.03 -11.49
CA ASP A 174 -2.68 -14.23 -12.21
C ASP A 174 -3.06 -12.75 -12.34
N ASP A 175 -4.35 -12.43 -12.44
CA ASP A 175 -4.85 -11.07 -12.53
C ASP A 175 -4.62 -10.29 -11.23
N LEU A 176 -4.53 -10.97 -10.09
CA LEU A 176 -4.33 -10.39 -8.77
C LEU A 176 -2.88 -10.41 -8.31
N LYS A 177 -1.97 -10.81 -9.19
CA LYS A 177 -0.55 -10.91 -8.87
C LYS A 177 0.03 -9.57 -8.44
N GLY A 178 0.54 -9.55 -7.23
CA GLY A 178 1.12 -8.35 -6.61
C GLY A 178 0.29 -7.74 -5.50
N VAL A 179 -1.02 -8.03 -5.43
CA VAL A 179 -1.88 -7.56 -4.32
C VAL A 179 -1.26 -7.96 -2.99
N GLN A 180 -1.14 -7.00 -2.08
CA GLN A 180 -0.61 -7.23 -0.75
C GLN A 180 -1.74 -7.66 0.18
N TYR A 181 -1.44 -8.56 1.11
CA TYR A 181 -2.43 -9.06 2.06
C TYR A 181 -1.98 -8.87 3.49
N VAL A 182 -2.91 -8.43 4.34
CA VAL A 182 -2.77 -8.36 5.78
C VAL A 182 -3.91 -9.13 6.42
N HIS A 183 -3.58 -10.18 7.15
CA HIS A 183 -4.56 -10.97 7.90
C HIS A 183 -4.87 -10.30 9.23
N GLY A 184 -6.15 -10.13 9.53
CA GLY A 184 -6.67 -9.65 10.79
C GLY A 184 -7.98 -8.90 10.65
N ASP A 185 -8.55 -8.54 11.79
CA ASP A 185 -9.72 -7.70 11.87
C ASP A 185 -9.37 -6.26 11.53
N PHE A 186 -9.99 -5.72 10.49
CA PHE A 186 -9.76 -4.33 10.04
C PHE A 186 -10.34 -3.29 11.02
N SER A 187 -11.14 -3.69 12.00
CA SER A 187 -11.59 -2.83 13.10
C SER A 187 -10.56 -2.71 14.23
N GLU A 188 -9.41 -3.41 14.13
CA GLU A 188 -8.32 -3.35 15.11
C GLU A 188 -7.19 -2.44 14.64
N GLU A 189 -6.72 -1.55 15.52
CA GLU A 189 -5.62 -0.63 15.27
C GLU A 189 -4.34 -1.33 14.81
N PHE A 190 -3.96 -2.42 15.50
CA PHE A 190 -2.77 -3.19 15.18
C PHE A 190 -2.77 -3.76 13.76
N THR A 191 -3.93 -4.15 13.24
CA THR A 191 -4.09 -4.66 11.88
C THR A 191 -3.89 -3.55 10.86
N LEU A 192 -4.45 -2.37 11.10
CA LEU A 192 -4.28 -1.19 10.27
C LEU A 192 -2.83 -0.66 10.29
N GLU A 193 -2.14 -0.74 11.44
CA GLU A 193 -0.71 -0.45 11.52
C GLU A 193 0.14 -1.39 10.67
N LYS A 194 -0.17 -2.70 10.66
CA LYS A 194 0.52 -3.67 9.79
C LYS A 194 0.39 -3.29 8.32
N ALA A 195 -0.76 -2.79 7.91
CA ALA A 195 -1.03 -2.30 6.56
C ALA A 195 -0.39 -0.94 6.27
N ASN A 196 0.27 -0.31 7.23
CA ASN A 196 0.86 1.04 7.13
C ASN A 196 -0.16 2.14 6.79
N ALA A 197 -1.33 2.08 7.42
CA ALA A 197 -2.46 2.98 7.15
C ALA A 197 -2.12 4.47 7.26
N MET A 198 -1.17 4.83 8.12
CA MET A 198 -0.70 6.22 8.27
C MET A 198 -0.23 6.85 6.94
N TYR A 199 0.27 6.04 6.01
CA TYR A 199 0.82 6.49 4.72
C TYR A 199 -0.02 6.06 3.51
N ALA A 200 -1.21 5.49 3.72
CA ALA A 200 -2.15 5.18 2.66
C ALA A 200 -2.84 6.44 2.14
N SER A 201 -3.13 6.49 0.85
CA SER A 201 -3.83 7.62 0.21
C SER A 201 -5.34 7.46 0.28
N LYS A 202 -5.82 6.23 0.14
CA LYS A 202 -7.25 5.91 0.08
C LYS A 202 -7.54 4.66 0.88
N ALA A 203 -8.75 4.58 1.42
CA ALA A 203 -9.29 3.36 2.04
C ALA A 203 -10.72 3.10 1.53
N LEU A 204 -10.97 1.85 1.19
CA LEU A 204 -12.30 1.32 0.90
C LEU A 204 -12.66 0.32 1.99
N ILE A 205 -13.74 0.59 2.72
CA ILE A 205 -14.22 -0.29 3.78
C ILE A 205 -15.52 -0.93 3.31
N LEU A 206 -15.50 -2.24 3.14
CA LEU A 206 -16.64 -3.01 2.66
C LEU A 206 -17.46 -3.51 3.84
N GLY A 207 -18.79 -3.43 3.73
CA GLY A 207 -19.68 -4.19 4.59
C GLY A 207 -19.57 -5.68 4.22
N GLU A 208 -18.96 -6.48 5.09
CA GLU A 208 -18.67 -7.90 4.82
C GLU A 208 -19.94 -8.72 4.64
N ASP A 209 -19.93 -9.59 3.62
CA ASP A 209 -20.96 -10.61 3.42
C ASP A 209 -20.50 -11.88 4.15
N GLN A 210 -20.57 -11.89 5.50
CA GLN A 210 -20.29 -13.09 6.30
C GLN A 210 -21.59 -13.67 6.84
N ASP A 211 -21.78 -14.97 6.62
CA ASP A 211 -22.92 -15.69 7.15
C ASP A 211 -22.97 -15.61 8.68
N GLY A 212 -24.13 -15.21 9.20
CA GLY A 212 -24.40 -15.16 10.65
C GLY A 212 -24.09 -13.85 11.35
N LEU A 213 -23.57 -12.82 10.66
CA LEU A 213 -23.41 -11.47 11.23
C LEU A 213 -24.68 -10.63 10.96
N SER A 214 -25.16 -9.90 11.98
CA SER A 214 -26.21 -8.91 11.75
C SER A 214 -25.69 -7.69 10.98
N PRO A 215 -26.52 -7.06 10.14
CA PRO A 215 -26.14 -5.84 9.43
C PRO A 215 -25.59 -4.73 10.34
N GLU A 216 -26.17 -4.60 11.54
CA GLU A 216 -25.72 -3.61 12.52
C GLU A 216 -24.31 -3.91 13.06
N LEU A 217 -23.97 -5.19 13.24
CA LEU A 217 -22.63 -5.59 13.69
C LEU A 217 -21.60 -5.33 12.60
N VAL A 218 -21.93 -5.63 11.35
CA VAL A 218 -21.07 -5.31 10.19
C VAL A 218 -20.82 -3.81 10.12
N ASP A 219 -21.88 -3.00 10.19
CA ASP A 219 -21.77 -1.54 10.11
C ASP A 219 -21.02 -0.94 11.31
N SER A 220 -21.11 -1.55 12.49
CA SER A 220 -20.34 -1.11 13.66
C SER A 220 -18.83 -1.30 13.46
N ARG A 221 -18.42 -2.40 12.81
CA ARG A 221 -17.00 -2.65 12.44
C ARG A 221 -16.51 -1.66 11.38
N VAL A 222 -17.33 -1.39 10.36
CA VAL A 222 -17.06 -0.35 9.34
C VAL A 222 -16.86 1.02 10.00
N PHE A 223 -17.74 1.37 10.94
CA PHE A 223 -17.65 2.61 11.70
C PHE A 223 -16.37 2.69 12.53
N ALA A 224 -16.03 1.62 13.28
CA ALA A 224 -14.82 1.57 14.10
C ALA A 224 -13.56 1.72 13.22
N ALA A 225 -13.50 1.02 12.09
CA ALA A 225 -12.40 1.13 11.13
C ALA A 225 -12.25 2.56 10.56
N THR A 226 -13.38 3.20 10.23
CA THR A 226 -13.40 4.58 9.74
C THR A 226 -12.81 5.56 10.76
N LEU A 227 -13.18 5.40 12.03
CA LEU A 227 -12.64 6.23 13.13
C LEU A 227 -11.13 6.06 13.28
N MET A 228 -10.66 4.82 13.28
CA MET A 228 -9.23 4.52 13.42
C MET A 228 -8.43 5.05 12.24
N LEU A 229 -8.87 4.79 11.00
CA LEU A 229 -8.21 5.27 9.79
C LEU A 229 -8.15 6.80 9.76
N ARG A 230 -9.22 7.48 10.14
CA ARG A 230 -9.26 8.95 10.20
C ARG A 230 -8.33 9.49 11.29
N SER A 231 -8.21 8.80 12.43
CA SER A 231 -7.27 9.15 13.49
C SER A 231 -5.81 8.98 13.07
N MET A 232 -5.51 7.87 12.35
CA MET A 232 -4.16 7.58 11.86
C MET A 232 -3.71 8.50 10.74
N ASN A 233 -4.62 8.80 9.80
CA ASN A 233 -4.34 9.67 8.67
C ASN A 233 -5.52 10.60 8.36
N PRO A 234 -5.51 11.83 8.88
CA PRO A 234 -6.59 12.81 8.65
C PRO A 234 -6.79 13.21 7.18
N LYS A 235 -5.79 12.97 6.32
CA LYS A 235 -5.84 13.33 4.89
C LYS A 235 -6.30 12.19 3.98
N MET A 236 -6.43 10.97 4.51
CA MET A 236 -6.83 9.80 3.76
C MET A 236 -8.26 9.99 3.21
N HIS A 237 -8.48 9.65 1.94
CA HIS A 237 -9.82 9.54 1.38
C HIS A 237 -10.44 8.19 1.78
N ILE A 238 -11.54 8.22 2.52
CA ILE A 238 -12.21 7.04 3.06
C ILE A 238 -13.57 6.88 2.40
N CYS A 239 -13.76 5.75 1.72
CA CYS A 239 -15.04 5.31 1.19
C CYS A 239 -15.54 4.13 2.02
N ALA A 240 -16.74 4.21 2.57
CA ALA A 240 -17.32 3.17 3.41
C ALA A 240 -18.66 2.67 2.83
N GLN A 241 -18.80 1.36 2.73
CA GLN A 241 -20.06 0.71 2.37
C GLN A 241 -20.78 0.25 3.64
N ILE A 242 -22.06 0.57 3.74
CA ILE A 242 -22.94 0.20 4.86
C ILE A 242 -24.16 -0.55 4.38
N GLN A 243 -24.74 -1.33 5.30
CA GLN A 243 -25.96 -2.12 5.09
C GLN A 243 -27.19 -1.46 5.72
N THR A 244 -27.01 -0.58 6.73
CA THR A 244 -28.12 0.07 7.44
C THR A 244 -28.05 1.57 7.36
N LYS A 245 -29.18 2.23 7.14
CA LYS A 245 -29.27 3.71 7.05
C LYS A 245 -28.85 4.43 8.33
N LYS A 246 -28.95 3.77 9.49
CA LYS A 246 -28.61 4.31 10.78
C LYS A 246 -27.16 4.79 10.85
N TYR A 247 -26.23 4.02 10.28
CA TYR A 247 -24.80 4.34 10.34
C TYR A 247 -24.34 5.41 9.34
N LYS A 248 -25.16 5.75 8.33
CA LYS A 248 -24.86 6.81 7.36
C LYS A 248 -24.55 8.13 8.07
N HIS A 249 -25.43 8.57 8.94
CA HIS A 249 -25.26 9.81 9.71
C HIS A 249 -24.03 9.79 10.64
N TYR A 250 -23.76 8.64 11.28
CA TYR A 250 -22.59 8.51 12.16
C TYR A 250 -21.28 8.61 11.39
N LEU A 251 -21.20 8.01 10.20
CA LEU A 251 -20.03 8.08 9.33
C LEU A 251 -19.81 9.49 8.77
N GLU A 252 -20.89 10.18 8.37
CA GLU A 252 -20.83 11.58 7.91
C GLU A 252 -20.30 12.52 9.00
N ILE A 253 -20.80 12.42 10.25
CA ILE A 253 -20.29 13.20 11.40
C ILE A 253 -18.80 12.91 11.65
N ASN A 254 -18.38 11.65 11.47
CA ASN A 254 -16.99 11.24 11.67
C ASN A 254 -16.11 11.43 10.42
N LYS A 255 -16.59 12.26 9.48
CA LYS A 255 -15.80 12.71 8.32
C LYS A 255 -15.37 11.57 7.40
N CYS A 256 -16.21 10.54 7.23
CA CYS A 256 -16.09 9.65 6.11
C CYS A 256 -16.33 10.47 4.83
N ASP A 257 -15.46 10.30 3.83
CA ASP A 257 -15.55 11.12 2.62
C ASP A 257 -16.70 10.67 1.73
N GLU A 258 -16.88 9.35 1.60
CA GLU A 258 -17.94 8.74 0.80
C GLU A 258 -18.63 7.62 1.59
N VAL A 259 -19.96 7.69 1.71
CA VAL A 259 -20.76 6.67 2.38
C VAL A 259 -21.73 6.05 1.39
N ILE A 260 -21.52 4.77 1.08
CA ILE A 260 -22.32 4.03 0.12
C ILE A 260 -23.32 3.14 0.86
N TYR A 261 -24.60 3.50 0.82
CA TYR A 261 -25.69 2.67 1.30
C TYR A 261 -26.31 1.92 0.10
N SER A 262 -25.92 0.65 -0.08
CA SER A 262 -26.21 -0.12 -1.28
C SER A 262 -27.70 -0.27 -1.57
N GLU A 263 -28.53 -0.43 -0.53
CA GLU A 263 -30.00 -0.58 -0.71
C GLU A 263 -30.65 0.70 -1.30
N GLU A 264 -30.14 1.88 -0.94
CA GLU A 264 -30.66 3.14 -1.46
C GLU A 264 -30.44 3.25 -2.97
N TYR A 265 -29.25 2.91 -3.43
CA TYR A 265 -28.92 2.91 -4.88
C TYR A 265 -29.72 1.83 -5.63
N THR A 266 -29.78 0.62 -5.07
CA THR A 266 -30.57 -0.46 -5.67
C THR A 266 -32.04 -0.08 -5.81
N ARG A 267 -32.63 0.54 -4.79
CA ARG A 267 -34.02 1.02 -4.81
C ARG A 267 -34.22 2.09 -5.89
N TYR A 268 -33.31 3.06 -6.04
CA TYR A 268 -33.40 4.08 -7.07
C TYR A 268 -33.32 3.47 -8.49
N ILE A 269 -32.40 2.53 -8.70
CA ILE A 269 -32.25 1.85 -9.98
C ILE A 269 -33.53 1.06 -10.31
N LEU A 270 -34.03 0.27 -9.37
CA LEU A 270 -35.25 -0.54 -9.57
C LEU A 270 -36.49 0.33 -9.85
N SER A 271 -36.71 1.39 -9.06
CA SER A 271 -37.85 2.27 -9.24
C SER A 271 -37.81 2.97 -10.60
N THR A 272 -36.65 3.45 -11.01
CA THR A 272 -36.47 4.18 -12.29
C THR A 272 -36.58 3.22 -13.49
N ALA A 273 -35.97 2.03 -13.39
CA ALA A 273 -36.05 1.02 -14.44
C ALA A 273 -37.47 0.47 -14.64
N THR A 274 -38.29 0.46 -13.57
CA THR A 274 -39.70 0.08 -13.65
C THR A 274 -40.53 1.09 -14.47
N LEU A 275 -40.19 2.38 -14.35
CA LEU A 275 -40.94 3.45 -15.00
C LEU A 275 -40.49 3.70 -16.45
N TYR A 276 -39.19 3.55 -16.71
CA TYR A 276 -38.60 3.92 -18.00
C TYR A 276 -37.89 2.73 -18.65
N ASN A 277 -38.43 2.30 -19.78
CA ASN A 277 -37.87 1.19 -20.57
C ASN A 277 -36.42 1.55 -21.02
N GLY A 278 -35.48 0.66 -20.72
CA GLY A 278 -34.07 0.81 -21.10
C GLY A 278 -33.21 1.57 -20.07
N MET A 279 -33.80 2.14 -19.01
CA MET A 279 -33.06 2.93 -18.04
C MET A 279 -31.95 2.14 -17.35
N ALA A 280 -32.16 0.86 -17.04
CA ALA A 280 -31.13 0.01 -16.45
C ALA A 280 -29.89 -0.10 -17.37
N LYS A 281 -30.10 -0.18 -18.70
CA LYS A 281 -29.00 -0.21 -19.68
C LYS A 281 -28.26 1.13 -19.74
N VAL A 282 -29.01 2.24 -19.72
CA VAL A 282 -28.40 3.58 -19.68
C VAL A 282 -27.52 3.76 -18.46
N LEU A 283 -28.04 3.40 -17.27
CA LEU A 283 -27.26 3.48 -16.03
C LEU A 283 -26.03 2.57 -16.07
N SER A 284 -26.17 1.34 -16.56
CA SER A 284 -25.03 0.43 -16.73
C SER A 284 -23.97 1.03 -17.64
N SER A 285 -24.36 1.61 -18.78
CA SER A 285 -23.42 2.24 -19.73
C SER A 285 -22.74 3.49 -19.16
N LEU A 286 -23.35 4.21 -18.23
CA LEU A 286 -22.72 5.35 -17.55
C LEU A 286 -21.61 4.94 -16.57
N PHE A 287 -21.66 3.72 -16.04
CA PHE A 287 -20.72 3.19 -15.06
C PHE A 287 -19.71 2.21 -15.67
N ASP A 288 -20.07 1.55 -16.76
CA ASP A 288 -19.24 0.54 -17.42
C ASP A 288 -18.30 1.19 -18.44
N ASN A 289 -17.02 0.99 -18.26
CA ASN A 289 -15.96 1.51 -19.12
C ASN A 289 -15.63 0.58 -20.30
N GLY A 290 -16.48 -0.42 -20.59
CA GLY A 290 -16.21 -1.38 -21.68
C GLY A 290 -16.03 -0.74 -23.04
N ASP A 291 -16.82 0.31 -23.33
CA ASP A 291 -16.82 1.05 -24.61
C ASP A 291 -16.14 2.42 -24.52
N GLY A 292 -15.42 2.72 -23.44
CA GLY A 292 -14.66 3.96 -23.28
C GLY A 292 -15.47 5.14 -22.71
N ILE A 293 -16.76 5.21 -22.89
CA ILE A 293 -17.59 6.33 -22.41
C ILE A 293 -18.05 6.09 -20.98
N SER A 294 -17.63 6.93 -20.05
CA SER A 294 -18.06 6.86 -18.65
C SER A 294 -18.15 8.23 -18.01
N VAL A 295 -18.85 8.28 -16.86
CA VAL A 295 -18.85 9.46 -16.00
C VAL A 295 -17.54 9.54 -15.24
N GLN A 296 -16.83 10.66 -15.37
CA GLN A 296 -15.54 10.92 -14.76
C GLN A 296 -15.55 12.28 -14.06
N ILE A 297 -14.63 12.45 -13.11
CA ILE A 297 -14.39 13.73 -12.46
C ILE A 297 -12.98 14.19 -12.86
N LEU A 298 -12.90 15.35 -13.48
CA LEU A 298 -11.65 15.98 -13.87
C LEU A 298 -11.33 17.13 -12.93
N ASP A 299 -10.06 17.23 -12.54
CA ASP A 299 -9.59 18.40 -11.81
C ASP A 299 -9.70 19.65 -12.68
N LEU A 300 -10.10 20.77 -12.08
CA LEU A 300 -10.23 22.01 -12.80
C LEU A 300 -8.87 22.65 -13.06
N ASP A 301 -8.47 22.75 -14.31
CA ASP A 301 -7.26 23.46 -14.71
C ASP A 301 -7.31 24.94 -14.32
N GLN A 302 -6.16 25.51 -13.95
CA GLN A 302 -6.05 26.93 -13.59
C GLN A 302 -6.54 27.90 -14.67
N LYS A 303 -6.44 27.50 -15.95
CA LYS A 303 -6.92 28.30 -17.10
C LYS A 303 -8.43 28.55 -17.10
N TRP A 304 -9.19 27.70 -16.36
CA TRP A 304 -10.66 27.78 -16.30
C TRP A 304 -11.17 28.55 -15.08
N LEU A 305 -10.30 28.98 -14.17
CA LEU A 305 -10.69 29.74 -13.00
C LEU A 305 -11.28 31.12 -13.41
N GLY A 306 -12.49 31.42 -12.92
CA GLY A 306 -13.20 32.64 -13.24
C GLY A 306 -13.92 32.63 -14.60
N LYS A 307 -13.84 31.55 -15.36
CA LYS A 307 -14.59 31.32 -16.60
C LYS A 307 -16.00 30.83 -16.30
N THR A 308 -16.90 30.97 -17.25
CA THR A 308 -18.27 30.48 -17.15
C THR A 308 -18.37 29.00 -17.51
N PHE A 309 -19.40 28.34 -17.00
CA PHE A 309 -19.69 26.95 -17.34
C PHE A 309 -19.88 26.72 -18.82
N SER A 310 -20.56 27.66 -19.51
CA SER A 310 -20.78 27.61 -20.95
C SER A 310 -19.48 27.63 -21.74
N GLU A 311 -18.50 28.48 -21.37
CA GLU A 311 -17.19 28.55 -22.06
C GLU A 311 -16.45 27.19 -21.97
N VAL A 312 -16.47 26.60 -20.78
CA VAL A 312 -15.76 25.31 -20.52
C VAL A 312 -16.47 24.15 -21.20
N SER A 313 -17.79 24.09 -21.09
CA SER A 313 -18.61 23.05 -21.73
C SER A 313 -18.45 23.05 -23.26
N SER A 314 -18.47 24.26 -23.88
CA SER A 314 -18.26 24.42 -25.32
C SER A 314 -16.87 23.93 -25.73
N TYR A 315 -15.83 24.30 -24.99
CA TYR A 315 -14.46 23.88 -25.28
C TYR A 315 -14.29 22.34 -25.26
N TYR A 316 -14.75 21.66 -24.22
CA TYR A 316 -14.64 20.21 -24.13
C TYR A 316 -15.47 19.48 -25.20
N LYS A 317 -16.61 20.03 -25.56
CA LYS A 317 -17.45 19.48 -26.62
C LYS A 317 -16.78 19.59 -28.01
N GLU A 318 -16.12 20.73 -28.29
CA GLU A 318 -15.47 20.97 -29.59
C GLU A 318 -14.16 20.21 -29.75
N HIS A 319 -13.37 20.06 -28.68
CA HIS A 319 -12.00 19.54 -28.76
C HIS A 319 -11.87 18.06 -28.34
N GLY A 320 -12.86 17.49 -27.63
CA GLY A 320 -12.73 16.12 -27.10
C GLY A 320 -13.99 15.27 -27.25
N HIS A 321 -15.08 15.78 -27.84
CA HIS A 321 -16.38 15.10 -27.81
C HIS A 321 -16.86 14.72 -26.41
N ILE A 322 -16.44 15.51 -25.42
CA ILE A 322 -16.74 15.27 -23.99
C ILE A 322 -17.91 16.15 -23.61
N MET A 323 -18.91 15.55 -22.98
CA MET A 323 -20.05 16.27 -22.44
C MET A 323 -19.81 16.64 -20.97
N VAL A 324 -19.77 17.92 -20.64
CA VAL A 324 -19.70 18.39 -19.26
C VAL A 324 -21.09 18.35 -18.66
N LEU A 325 -21.33 17.46 -17.70
CA LEU A 325 -22.62 17.28 -17.02
C LEU A 325 -22.86 18.29 -15.91
N GLY A 326 -21.77 18.80 -15.34
CA GLY A 326 -21.84 19.72 -14.21
C GLY A 326 -20.49 19.93 -13.55
N VAL A 327 -20.54 20.43 -12.33
CA VAL A 327 -19.36 20.67 -11.51
C VAL A 327 -19.50 19.99 -10.16
N LEU A 328 -18.39 19.68 -9.55
CA LEU A 328 -18.29 19.22 -8.18
C LEU A 328 -17.66 20.33 -7.36
N GLU A 329 -18.39 20.88 -6.41
CA GLU A 329 -17.90 21.93 -5.52
C GLU A 329 -17.14 21.38 -4.33
N ASN A 330 -16.22 22.19 -3.81
CA ASN A 330 -15.48 21.87 -2.57
C ASN A 330 -14.74 20.52 -2.62
N MET A 331 -14.05 20.26 -3.74
CA MET A 331 -13.22 19.08 -3.91
C MET A 331 -11.96 19.14 -3.03
N GLY A 332 -11.54 17.99 -2.55
CA GLY A 332 -10.29 17.79 -1.81
C GLY A 332 -10.48 17.38 -0.36
N ALA A 333 -9.35 17.22 0.34
CA ALA A 333 -9.38 16.86 1.76
C ALA A 333 -9.99 18.00 2.60
N GLU A 334 -10.87 17.65 3.52
CA GLU A 334 -11.56 18.65 4.39
C GLU A 334 -10.57 19.58 5.09
N TYR A 335 -9.45 19.04 5.53
CA TYR A 335 -8.42 19.83 6.20
C TYR A 335 -7.83 20.91 5.28
N GLU A 336 -7.53 20.58 4.02
CA GLU A 336 -6.95 21.52 3.06
C GLU A 336 -7.96 22.57 2.61
N LEU A 337 -9.21 22.15 2.37
CA LEU A 337 -10.31 23.05 2.04
C LEU A 337 -10.57 24.06 3.16
N LYS A 338 -10.77 23.57 4.37
CA LYS A 338 -11.02 24.46 5.53
C LYS A 338 -9.87 25.39 5.77
N HIS A 339 -8.64 24.93 5.65
CA HIS A 339 -7.44 25.76 5.82
C HIS A 339 -7.35 26.85 4.74
N SER A 340 -7.62 26.53 3.48
CA SER A 340 -7.59 27.52 2.39
C SER A 340 -8.70 28.57 2.51
N VAL A 341 -9.93 28.15 2.84
CA VAL A 341 -11.08 29.06 2.99
C VAL A 341 -10.94 29.91 4.27
N LEU A 342 -10.38 29.36 5.36
CA LEU A 342 -10.04 30.13 6.56
C LEU A 342 -8.96 31.17 6.27
N ALA A 343 -7.92 30.81 5.50
CA ALA A 343 -6.88 31.75 5.10
C ALA A 343 -7.44 32.90 4.23
N ASP A 344 -8.40 32.60 3.35
CA ASP A 344 -9.07 33.61 2.55
C ASP A 344 -10.06 34.46 3.38
N ALA A 345 -10.76 33.85 4.33
CA ALA A 345 -11.65 34.56 5.27
C ALA A 345 -10.89 35.57 6.15
N GLN A 346 -9.65 35.25 6.53
CA GLN A 346 -8.81 36.13 7.35
C GLN A 346 -8.28 37.36 6.60
N LYS A 347 -8.31 37.36 5.27
CA LYS A 347 -7.91 38.53 4.45
C LYS A 347 -8.92 39.70 4.51
N SER A 348 -10.14 39.42 4.97
CA SER A 348 -11.16 40.49 5.14
C SER A 348 -10.87 41.29 6.40
N THR A 349 -11.02 42.62 6.31
CA THR A 349 -10.92 43.54 7.45
C THR A 349 -12.29 43.76 8.18
N ASP A 350 -13.36 43.25 7.61
CA ASP A 350 -14.72 43.38 8.18
C ASP A 350 -15.06 42.18 9.06
N TYR A 351 -15.25 42.42 10.35
CA TYR A 351 -15.61 41.41 11.35
C TYR A 351 -16.90 40.66 11.01
N THR A 352 -17.89 41.35 10.44
CA THR A 352 -19.19 40.75 10.06
C THR A 352 -19.00 39.74 8.89
N GLN A 353 -18.19 40.09 7.94
CA GLN A 353 -17.81 39.19 6.83
C GLN A 353 -17.00 38.00 7.33
N ILE A 354 -16.05 38.20 8.26
CA ILE A 354 -15.28 37.10 8.84
C ILE A 354 -16.21 36.09 9.53
N VAL A 355 -17.16 36.56 10.37
CA VAL A 355 -18.11 35.70 11.05
C VAL A 355 -19.00 34.94 10.07
N GLN A 356 -19.47 35.61 8.99
CA GLN A 356 -20.27 34.95 7.96
C GLN A 356 -19.48 33.90 7.19
N ASN A 357 -18.25 34.21 6.81
CA ASN A 357 -17.35 33.29 6.17
C ASN A 357 -17.05 32.06 7.04
N LEU A 358 -16.82 32.23 8.34
CA LEU A 358 -16.63 31.15 9.29
C LEU A 358 -17.86 30.24 9.42
N LYS A 359 -19.07 30.81 9.39
CA LYS A 359 -20.31 30.04 9.36
C LYS A 359 -20.44 29.24 8.05
N ASN A 360 -20.11 29.86 6.93
CA ASN A 360 -20.11 29.17 5.62
C ASN A 360 -19.14 28.00 5.60
N VAL A 361 -17.91 28.17 6.13
CA VAL A 361 -16.93 27.08 6.26
C VAL A 361 -17.45 25.92 7.12
N LYS A 362 -18.17 26.23 8.20
CA LYS A 362 -18.74 25.19 9.08
C LYS A 362 -19.81 24.36 8.37
N ASN A 363 -20.62 25.00 7.52
CA ASN A 363 -21.75 24.37 6.84
C ASN A 363 -21.41 23.92 5.40
N MET A 364 -20.13 24.00 4.99
CA MET A 364 -19.69 23.64 3.67
C MET A 364 -19.87 22.14 3.45
N GLU A 365 -20.70 21.78 2.50
CA GLU A 365 -20.83 20.42 2.00
C GLU A 365 -19.65 20.12 1.04
N ARG A 366 -18.98 18.99 1.26
CA ARG A 366 -17.83 18.57 0.46
C ARG A 366 -18.33 17.78 -0.74
N ASN A 367 -17.56 17.89 -1.83
CA ASN A 367 -17.85 17.18 -3.06
C ASN A 367 -19.33 17.32 -3.48
N ALA A 368 -19.90 18.53 -3.30
CA ALA A 368 -21.29 18.78 -3.62
C ALA A 368 -21.49 18.85 -5.15
N PRO A 369 -22.28 17.94 -5.76
CA PRO A 369 -22.51 17.96 -7.19
C PRO A 369 -23.54 19.02 -7.56
N VAL A 370 -23.18 19.90 -8.50
CA VAL A 370 -24.09 20.83 -9.17
C VAL A 370 -24.21 20.38 -10.63
N LEU A 371 -25.24 19.58 -10.90
CA LEU A 371 -25.50 19.09 -12.23
C LEU A 371 -26.30 20.11 -13.06
N ASN A 372 -25.92 20.26 -14.31
CA ASN A 372 -26.54 21.20 -15.25
C ASN A 372 -26.66 22.64 -14.67
N PRO A 373 -25.55 23.25 -14.19
CA PRO A 373 -25.59 24.61 -13.71
C PRO A 373 -25.95 25.59 -14.83
N PRO A 374 -26.43 26.81 -14.51
CA PRO A 374 -26.72 27.83 -15.55
C PRO A 374 -25.44 28.21 -16.30
N ASP A 375 -25.61 28.70 -17.54
CA ASP A 375 -24.51 29.00 -18.47
C ASP A 375 -23.53 30.05 -17.93
N ASP A 376 -24.00 30.99 -17.13
CA ASP A 376 -23.22 32.05 -16.46
C ASP A 376 -22.57 31.63 -15.15
N TYR A 377 -22.69 30.34 -14.74
CA TYR A 377 -22.10 29.84 -13.54
C TYR A 377 -20.58 29.95 -13.56
N ILE A 378 -20.00 30.66 -12.59
CA ILE A 378 -18.54 30.93 -12.55
C ILE A 378 -17.79 29.81 -11.83
N LEU A 379 -16.77 29.28 -12.49
CA LEU A 379 -15.90 28.24 -11.94
C LEU A 379 -14.90 28.84 -10.96
N LYS A 380 -14.82 28.23 -9.77
CA LYS A 380 -13.99 28.66 -8.64
C LYS A 380 -12.91 27.64 -8.30
N LYS A 381 -11.98 28.06 -7.47
CA LYS A 381 -10.95 27.16 -6.90
C LYS A 381 -11.60 26.03 -6.13
N HIS A 382 -10.97 24.85 -6.12
CA HIS A 382 -11.47 23.62 -5.49
C HIS A 382 -12.78 23.09 -6.10
N MET A 383 -13.00 23.33 -7.38
CA MET A 383 -14.03 22.66 -8.15
C MET A 383 -13.43 21.63 -9.09
N GLY A 384 -14.24 20.62 -9.45
CA GLY A 384 -13.95 19.69 -10.53
C GLY A 384 -15.06 19.68 -11.56
N LEU A 385 -14.78 19.16 -12.74
CA LEU A 385 -15.77 18.98 -13.80
C LEU A 385 -16.29 17.55 -13.75
N VAL A 386 -17.62 17.40 -13.73
CA VAL A 386 -18.28 16.11 -13.93
C VAL A 386 -18.51 15.97 -15.43
N VAL A 387 -17.84 15.01 -16.04
CA VAL A 387 -17.84 14.82 -17.50
C VAL A 387 -18.32 13.43 -17.88
N LEU A 388 -18.88 13.33 -19.07
CA LEU A 388 -19.22 12.08 -19.76
C LEU A 388 -18.43 12.04 -21.07
N GLY A 389 -17.56 11.06 -21.21
CA GLY A 389 -16.70 10.94 -22.40
C GLY A 389 -15.74 9.77 -22.30
N ASP A 390 -14.90 9.65 -23.31
CA ASP A 390 -13.81 8.69 -23.34
C ASP A 390 -12.78 9.02 -22.26
N GLU A 391 -12.00 8.00 -21.83
CA GLU A 391 -10.87 8.22 -20.91
C GLU A 391 -9.88 9.24 -21.49
N LEU A 392 -9.62 10.30 -20.75
CA LEU A 392 -8.61 11.33 -21.05
C LEU A 392 -7.22 10.91 -20.60
#